data_3700b373c18f25da43e8c216163e7250
#
_entry.id   3700b373c18f25da43e8c216163e7250
#
_cell.length_a   1.000
_cell.length_b   1.000
_cell.length_c   1.000
_cell.angle_alpha   90.00
_cell.angle_beta   90.00
_cell.angle_gamma   90.00
#
_symmetry.space_group_name_H-M   'P 1'
#
loop_
_entity.id
_entity.type
_entity.pdbx_description
1 polymer ?
#
loop_
_entity_poly.entity_id
_entity_poly.type
_entity_poly.pdbx_seq_one_letter_code
_entity_poly.pdbx_strand_id
1 'polypeptide(L)'
;MEHFKEVPDVNRLIISPLYLREGLEFAKNQGYNDILISTDDIGISGVSCKHTLNVSLICEYDFIETLIISGYDFTIEPCNLNQLSVLPHLKKLGLWIDKVFTIDFSLFPKLEELKYYHTKQTENVDTLIN
;
A
#
# COMPACT_ATOMS: atom_id res chain seq x y z
N MET A 1 -21.25 -1.53 -6.51
CA MET A 1 -20.03 -1.64 -5.69
C MET A 1 -19.29 -0.32 -5.64
N GLU A 2 -18.71 -0.01 -4.50
CA GLU A 2 -17.96 1.22 -4.36
C GLU A 2 -16.52 1.03 -4.83
N HIS A 3 -15.88 2.12 -5.24
CA HIS A 3 -14.48 2.11 -5.65
C HIS A 3 -13.53 2.14 -4.44
N PHE A 4 -14.03 2.62 -3.32
CA PHE A 4 -13.29 2.69 -2.07
C PHE A 4 -14.27 2.68 -0.90
N LYS A 5 -13.77 2.39 0.29
CA LYS A 5 -14.60 2.25 1.48
C LYS A 5 -13.96 2.99 2.66
N GLU A 6 -14.74 3.83 3.31
CA GLU A 6 -14.29 4.60 4.47
C GLU A 6 -14.35 3.78 5.75
N VAL A 7 -13.31 3.85 6.56
CA VAL A 7 -13.25 3.25 7.90
C VAL A 7 -12.83 4.36 8.86
N PRO A 8 -13.78 5.23 9.27
CA PRO A 8 -13.45 6.44 10.03
C PRO A 8 -12.80 6.19 11.38
N ASP A 9 -13.14 5.08 12.03
CA ASP A 9 -12.66 4.77 13.38
C ASP A 9 -11.13 4.73 13.46
N VAL A 10 -10.46 4.36 12.37
CA VAL A 10 -9.00 4.31 12.31
C VAL A 10 -8.44 5.28 11.27
N ASN A 11 -9.27 6.20 10.81
CA ASN A 11 -8.92 7.19 9.79
C ASN A 11 -8.40 6.56 8.50
N ARG A 12 -9.01 5.45 8.10
CA ARG A 12 -8.57 4.64 6.97
C ARG A 12 -9.51 4.73 5.79
N LEU A 13 -8.93 4.74 4.60
CA LEU A 13 -9.66 4.53 3.36
C LEU A 13 -9.15 3.26 2.70
N ILE A 14 -10.07 2.35 2.41
CA ILE A 14 -9.77 1.12 1.69
C ILE A 14 -10.03 1.38 0.22
N ILE A 15 -9.04 1.14 -0.64
CA ILE A 15 -9.10 1.50 -2.04
C ILE A 15 -8.89 0.24 -2.90
N SER A 16 -9.75 0.08 -3.92
CA SER A 16 -9.50 -0.91 -4.95
C SER A 16 -8.29 -0.46 -5.79
N PRO A 17 -7.32 -1.35 -6.05
CA PRO A 17 -6.17 -0.98 -6.88
C PRO A 17 -6.58 -0.50 -8.28
N LEU A 18 -7.75 -0.93 -8.76
CA LEU A 18 -8.27 -0.52 -10.05
C LEU A 18 -8.66 0.97 -10.09
N TYR A 19 -8.99 1.53 -8.93
CA TYR A 19 -9.42 2.92 -8.80
C TYR A 19 -8.49 3.72 -7.88
N LEU A 20 -7.20 3.43 -7.99
CA LEU A 20 -6.21 3.94 -7.05
C LEU A 20 -6.17 5.47 -7.00
N ARG A 21 -6.08 6.13 -8.17
CA ARG A 21 -6.02 7.60 -8.22
C ARG A 21 -7.28 8.23 -7.63
N GLU A 22 -8.43 7.70 -8.01
CA GLU A 22 -9.72 8.20 -7.52
C GLU A 22 -9.79 8.11 -5.99
N GLY A 23 -9.38 6.96 -5.43
CA GLY A 23 -9.37 6.75 -3.98
C GLY A 23 -8.38 7.63 -3.26
N LEU A 24 -7.18 7.79 -3.80
CA LEU A 24 -6.15 8.63 -3.18
C LEU A 24 -6.56 10.11 -3.19
N GLU A 25 -7.19 10.59 -4.27
CA GLU A 25 -7.71 11.95 -4.31
C GLU A 25 -8.82 12.15 -3.27
N PHE A 26 -9.70 11.18 -3.13
CA PHE A 26 -10.74 11.23 -2.11
C PHE A 26 -10.14 11.30 -0.70
N ALA A 27 -9.14 10.44 -0.43
CA ALA A 27 -8.46 10.41 0.86
C ALA A 27 -7.82 11.77 1.18
N LYS A 28 -7.15 12.35 0.20
CA LYS A 28 -6.53 13.66 0.34
C LYS A 28 -7.55 14.72 0.72
N ASN A 29 -8.69 14.73 0.03
CA ASN A 29 -9.73 15.73 0.25
C ASN A 29 -10.46 15.55 1.58
N GLN A 30 -10.57 14.32 2.05
CA GLN A 30 -11.29 14.01 3.29
C GLN A 30 -10.38 13.90 4.52
N GLY A 31 -9.07 13.95 4.33
CA GLY A 31 -8.13 13.89 5.45
C GLY A 31 -7.80 12.48 5.96
N TYR A 32 -8.04 11.46 5.17
CA TYR A 32 -7.62 10.10 5.52
C TYR A 32 -6.14 9.93 5.28
N ASN A 33 -5.39 9.53 6.30
CA ASN A 33 -3.96 9.32 6.18
C ASN A 33 -3.53 7.84 6.31
N ASP A 34 -4.47 6.95 6.55
CA ASP A 34 -4.24 5.50 6.61
C ASP A 34 -4.87 4.89 5.36
N ILE A 35 -4.04 4.38 4.46
CA ILE A 35 -4.47 3.87 3.16
C ILE A 35 -4.26 2.36 3.11
N LEU A 36 -5.33 1.64 2.84
CA LEU A 36 -5.29 0.20 2.59
C LEU A 36 -5.69 -0.06 1.15
N ILE A 37 -4.77 -0.57 0.36
CA ILE A 37 -5.02 -0.99 -1.01
C ILE A 37 -5.23 -2.50 -0.99
N SER A 38 -6.42 -2.95 -1.37
CA SER A 38 -6.78 -4.35 -1.20
C SER A 38 -7.48 -4.92 -2.42
N THR A 39 -7.17 -6.18 -2.72
CA THR A 39 -7.90 -6.98 -3.70
C THR A 39 -8.86 -7.96 -3.03
N ASP A 40 -8.98 -7.91 -1.69
CA ASP A 40 -9.88 -8.77 -0.96
C ASP A 40 -11.34 -8.39 -1.21
N ASP A 41 -12.23 -9.37 -1.15
CA ASP A 41 -13.66 -9.14 -1.36
C ASP A 41 -14.28 -8.50 -0.12
N ILE A 42 -14.27 -7.18 -0.11
CA ILE A 42 -14.76 -6.38 1.02
C ILE A 42 -15.82 -5.36 0.58
N GLY A 43 -16.45 -5.62 -0.56
CA GLY A 43 -17.55 -4.77 -1.05
C GLY A 43 -17.12 -3.61 -1.90
N ILE A 44 -15.86 -3.57 -2.36
CA ILE A 44 -15.39 -2.54 -3.29
C ILE A 44 -15.24 -3.10 -4.70
N SER A 45 -15.36 -2.21 -5.68
CA SER A 45 -15.26 -2.58 -7.09
C SER A 45 -13.85 -2.95 -7.49
N GLY A 46 -13.70 -3.90 -8.41
CA GLY A 46 -12.41 -4.23 -8.97
C GLY A 46 -11.62 -5.27 -8.20
N VAL A 47 -12.19 -5.78 -7.10
CA VAL A 47 -11.55 -6.90 -6.38
C VAL A 47 -11.50 -8.12 -7.31
N SER A 48 -10.47 -8.93 -7.16
CA SER A 48 -10.25 -10.14 -7.96
C SER A 48 -9.95 -9.88 -9.43
N CYS A 49 -9.80 -8.64 -9.85
CA CYS A 49 -9.37 -8.31 -11.21
C CYS A 49 -7.85 -8.27 -11.26
N LYS A 50 -7.29 -8.79 -12.34
CA LYS A 50 -5.85 -8.69 -12.58
C LYS A 50 -5.50 -7.30 -13.10
N HIS A 51 -4.55 -6.64 -12.48
CA HIS A 51 -4.06 -5.36 -12.95
C HIS A 51 -2.74 -5.03 -12.28
N THR A 52 -2.14 -3.93 -12.67
CA THR A 52 -0.85 -3.50 -12.16
C THR A 52 -1.02 -2.39 -11.12
N LEU A 53 -0.42 -2.58 -9.95
CA LEU A 53 -0.37 -1.54 -8.92
C LEU A 53 0.82 -0.62 -9.21
N ASN A 54 0.53 0.63 -9.49
CA ASN A 54 1.55 1.63 -9.81
C ASN A 54 2.03 2.32 -8.52
N VAL A 55 3.21 1.90 -8.04
CA VAL A 55 3.80 2.46 -6.82
C VAL A 55 4.14 3.93 -6.99
N SER A 56 4.54 4.35 -8.18
CA SER A 56 4.85 5.76 -8.45
C SER A 56 3.64 6.67 -8.22
N LEU A 57 2.46 6.19 -8.53
CA LEU A 57 1.23 6.94 -8.30
C LEU A 57 1.02 7.19 -6.80
N ILE A 58 1.25 6.17 -5.98
CA ILE A 58 1.14 6.29 -4.52
C ILE A 58 2.08 7.37 -4.00
N CYS A 59 3.28 7.45 -4.56
CA CYS A 59 4.31 8.39 -4.12
C CYS A 59 3.96 9.85 -4.42
N GLU A 60 2.94 10.12 -5.22
CA GLU A 60 2.46 11.48 -5.46
C GLU A 60 1.66 12.04 -4.28
N TYR A 61 1.33 11.21 -3.31
CA TYR A 61 0.43 11.57 -2.21
C TYR A 61 1.19 11.56 -0.88
N ASP A 62 1.78 12.70 -0.54
CA ASP A 62 2.70 12.83 0.58
C ASP A 62 2.05 12.79 1.98
N PHE A 63 0.74 12.83 2.06
CA PHE A 63 0.01 12.83 3.33
C PHE A 63 -0.06 11.45 4.00
N ILE A 64 0.32 10.40 3.30
CA ILE A 64 0.16 9.02 3.77
C ILE A 64 1.06 8.75 4.97
N GLU A 65 0.48 8.34 6.10
CA GLU A 65 1.20 7.94 7.30
C GLU A 65 1.23 6.42 7.48
N THR A 66 0.16 5.74 7.06
CA THR A 66 0.08 4.29 7.09
C THR A 66 -0.31 3.82 5.70
N LEU A 67 0.46 2.89 5.17
CA LEU A 67 0.17 2.28 3.87
C LEU A 67 0.18 0.76 4.03
N ILE A 68 -0.94 0.13 3.66
CA ILE A 68 -1.07 -1.31 3.67
C ILE A 68 -1.44 -1.75 2.26
N ILE A 69 -0.69 -2.69 1.71
CA ILE A 69 -0.96 -3.29 0.41
C ILE A 69 -1.25 -4.76 0.65
N SER A 70 -2.46 -5.20 0.31
CA SER A 70 -2.91 -6.55 0.60
C SER A 70 -3.64 -7.14 -0.59
N GLY A 71 -3.27 -8.35 -0.99
CA GLY A 71 -4.03 -9.04 -2.00
C GLY A 71 -3.24 -9.99 -2.87
N TYR A 72 -3.99 -10.54 -3.83
CA TYR A 72 -3.52 -11.53 -4.77
C TYR A 72 -3.80 -11.04 -6.19
N ASP A 73 -3.23 -11.71 -7.18
CA ASP A 73 -3.57 -11.52 -8.59
C ASP A 73 -3.34 -10.12 -9.14
N PHE A 74 -2.42 -9.36 -8.54
CA PHE A 74 -1.99 -8.11 -9.18
C PHE A 74 -0.47 -8.04 -9.22
N THR A 75 0.02 -7.25 -10.19
CA THR A 75 1.44 -7.03 -10.40
C THR A 75 1.84 -5.70 -9.79
N ILE A 76 2.96 -5.67 -9.09
CA ILE A 76 3.49 -4.44 -8.51
C ILE A 76 4.51 -3.84 -9.46
N GLU A 77 4.30 -2.60 -9.89
CA GLU A 77 5.19 -1.87 -10.75
C GLU A 77 5.67 -0.58 -10.08
N PRO A 78 6.95 -0.42 -9.89
CA PRO A 78 8.00 -1.44 -10.11
C PRO A 78 7.99 -2.48 -8.98
N CYS A 79 8.58 -3.64 -9.22
CA CYS A 79 8.72 -4.68 -8.19
C CYS A 79 9.61 -4.21 -7.03
N ASN A 80 10.28 -3.10 -7.22
CA ASN A 80 11.11 -2.45 -6.22
C ASN A 80 10.23 -1.43 -5.48
N LEU A 81 9.98 -1.69 -4.20
CA LEU A 81 9.16 -0.82 -3.37
C LEU A 81 9.95 0.32 -2.70
N ASN A 82 11.22 0.47 -3.03
CA ASN A 82 12.07 1.50 -2.42
C ASN A 82 11.58 2.92 -2.70
N GLN A 83 10.83 3.12 -3.78
CA GLN A 83 10.22 4.40 -4.10
C GLN A 83 9.34 4.95 -2.98
N LEU A 84 8.74 4.06 -2.19
CA LEU A 84 7.89 4.47 -1.07
C LEU A 84 8.65 5.28 -0.02
N SER A 85 9.99 5.21 -0.04
CA SER A 85 10.82 5.97 0.90
C SER A 85 10.71 7.48 0.70
N VAL A 86 10.19 7.94 -0.44
CA VAL A 86 9.97 9.38 -0.68
C VAL A 86 8.78 9.94 0.09
N LEU A 87 7.91 9.06 0.63
CA LEU A 87 6.76 9.51 1.41
C LEU A 87 7.24 10.06 2.76
N PRO A 88 7.13 11.39 2.96
CA PRO A 88 7.80 12.03 4.10
C PRO A 88 7.16 11.72 5.46
N HIS A 89 5.91 11.29 5.44
CA HIS A 89 5.16 11.04 6.67
C HIS A 89 4.86 9.56 6.92
N LEU A 90 5.40 8.68 6.08
CA LEU A 90 5.15 7.24 6.21
C LEU A 90 5.79 6.69 7.47
N LYS A 91 4.95 6.20 8.38
CA LYS A 91 5.37 5.65 9.68
C LYS A 91 5.10 4.15 9.78
N LYS A 92 4.06 3.67 9.10
CA LYS A 92 3.66 2.27 9.18
C LYS A 92 3.47 1.70 7.79
N LEU A 93 4.04 0.53 7.55
CA LEU A 93 3.98 -0.13 6.26
C LEU A 93 3.57 -1.59 6.47
N GLY A 94 2.51 -2.00 5.77
CA GLY A 94 2.04 -3.39 5.79
C GLY A 94 2.06 -3.96 4.37
N LEU A 95 2.68 -5.12 4.20
CA LEU A 95 2.83 -5.77 2.90
C LEU A 95 2.32 -7.20 2.97
N TRP A 96 1.05 -7.38 2.67
CA TRP A 96 0.38 -8.68 2.68
C TRP A 96 0.11 -9.12 1.24
N ILE A 97 1.19 -9.28 0.47
CA ILE A 97 1.13 -9.56 -0.95
C ILE A 97 1.81 -10.87 -1.28
N ASP A 98 1.18 -11.63 -2.17
CA ASP A 98 1.68 -12.93 -2.61
C ASP A 98 2.40 -12.79 -3.95
N LYS A 99 3.35 -11.84 -4.00
CA LYS A 99 4.14 -11.55 -5.19
C LYS A 99 5.57 -11.25 -4.80
N VAL A 100 6.49 -11.47 -5.74
CA VAL A 100 7.89 -11.11 -5.56
C VAL A 100 8.01 -9.58 -5.50
N PHE A 101 8.73 -9.10 -4.51
CA PHE A 101 9.04 -7.68 -4.41
C PHE A 101 10.40 -7.50 -3.74
N THR A 102 11.00 -6.36 -4.01
CA THR A 102 12.27 -5.97 -3.41
C THR A 102 12.08 -4.68 -2.63
N ILE A 103 12.59 -4.64 -1.41
CA ILE A 103 12.54 -3.42 -0.60
C ILE A 103 13.78 -3.37 0.29
N ASP A 104 14.39 -2.20 0.36
CA ASP A 104 15.53 -1.94 1.24
C ASP A 104 15.09 -1.02 2.38
N PHE A 105 14.91 -1.59 3.55
CA PHE A 105 14.37 -0.87 4.68
C PHE A 105 15.33 0.15 5.29
N SER A 106 16.61 0.10 4.93
CA SER A 106 17.54 1.13 5.35
C SER A 106 17.19 2.50 4.75
N LEU A 107 16.38 2.52 3.68
CA LEU A 107 15.90 3.74 3.05
C LEU A 107 14.73 4.38 3.78
N PHE A 108 14.21 3.73 4.83
CA PHE A 108 13.01 4.16 5.55
C PHE A 108 13.34 4.49 7.01
N PRO A 109 14.18 5.52 7.28
CA PRO A 109 14.64 5.80 8.64
C PRO A 109 13.53 6.25 9.59
N LYS A 110 12.40 6.72 9.06
CA LYS A 110 11.28 7.19 9.87
C LYS A 110 10.21 6.13 10.11
N LEU A 111 10.37 4.94 9.53
CA LEU A 111 9.39 3.88 9.66
C LEU A 111 9.37 3.35 11.09
N GLU A 112 8.20 3.39 11.73
CA GLU A 112 8.02 2.97 13.12
C GLU A 112 7.48 1.56 13.24
N GLU A 113 6.73 1.09 12.24
CA GLU A 113 6.13 -0.23 12.27
C GLU A 113 6.15 -0.84 10.87
N LEU A 114 6.50 -2.11 10.82
CA LEU A 114 6.44 -2.87 9.59
C LEU A 114 5.80 -4.22 9.85
N LYS A 115 4.84 -4.57 9.00
CA LYS A 115 4.24 -5.90 8.96
C LYS A 115 4.33 -6.41 7.54
N TYR A 116 4.70 -7.67 7.37
CA TYR A 116 4.76 -8.25 6.03
C TYR A 116 4.45 -9.74 6.08
N TYR A 117 4.00 -10.25 4.94
CA TYR A 117 3.78 -11.68 4.78
C TYR A 117 5.08 -12.29 4.28
N HIS A 118 5.68 -13.16 5.10
CA HIS A 118 6.96 -13.78 4.76
C HIS A 118 6.73 -14.96 3.82
N THR A 119 7.25 -14.85 2.59
CA THR A 119 7.22 -15.92 1.61
C THR A 119 8.63 -16.14 1.09
N LYS A 120 8.84 -17.23 0.35
CA LYS A 120 10.12 -17.47 -0.32
C LYS A 120 10.43 -16.41 -1.37
N GLN A 121 9.43 -15.64 -1.76
CA GLN A 121 9.52 -14.64 -2.82
C GLN A 121 9.86 -13.26 -2.30
N THR A 122 9.86 -13.07 -0.98
CA THR A 122 10.19 -11.80 -0.36
C THR A 122 11.69 -11.63 -0.30
N GLU A 123 12.18 -10.48 -0.74
CA GLU A 123 13.61 -10.18 -0.78
C GLU A 123 13.95 -8.99 0.10
N ASN A 124 15.20 -8.95 0.58
CA ASN A 124 15.78 -7.82 1.34
C ASN A 124 15.02 -7.50 2.63
N VAL A 125 14.27 -8.46 3.15
CA VAL A 125 13.55 -8.25 4.41
C VAL A 125 14.47 -8.27 5.63
N ASP A 126 15.66 -8.79 5.48
CA ASP A 126 16.63 -8.87 6.58
C ASP A 126 17.06 -7.49 7.08
N THR A 127 17.01 -6.48 6.21
CA THR A 127 17.38 -5.12 6.59
C THR A 127 16.41 -4.50 7.59
N LEU A 128 15.26 -5.12 7.78
CA LEU A 128 14.26 -4.67 8.73
C LEU A 128 14.54 -5.03 10.15
N ILE A 129 15.27 -6.07 10.36
CA ILE A 129 15.32 -6.74 11.65
C ILE A 129 16.21 -6.01 12.63
N ASN A 130 16.60 -4.84 12.30
CA ASN A 130 17.49 -4.09 13.20
C ASN A 130 16.78 -2.97 13.93
#